data_923b931e28319ab4b99eaa6f7ffe5828
#
_entry.id   923b931e28319ab4b99eaa6f7ffe5828
#
_cell.length_a   1.000
_cell.length_b   1.000
_cell.length_c   1.000
_cell.angle_alpha   90.00
_cell.angle_beta   90.00
_cell.angle_gamma   90.00
#
_symmetry.space_group_name_H-M   'P 1'
#
loop_
_entity.id
_entity.type
_entity.pdbx_description
1 polymer ?
#
loop_
_entity_poly.entity_id
_entity_poly.type
_entity_poly.pdbx_seq_one_letter_code
_entity_poly.pdbx_strand_id
1 'polypeptide(L)'
;ASVFARTIIRYSLKRIYGDTEKDRKASIVFEDDFIYANRDDLRSMEVPPELVLFKAGAEADKMYFIEKGEVAINSEQNRPIAKLGAGECFGEAVLLGESARTAGAIVEREAELVAIDGEFARRELALEHPITQLVTLLVLRQVGLLNQLRGLR
;
A
#
# COMPACT_ATOMS: atom_id res chain seq x y z
N ALA A 1 5.00 18.60 0.19
CA ALA A 1 4.15 17.40 0.23
C ALA A 1 4.11 16.83 1.64
N SER A 2 2.95 16.31 2.06
CA SER A 2 2.80 15.66 3.35
C SER A 2 3.65 14.39 3.45
N VAL A 3 3.89 13.92 4.66
CA VAL A 3 4.57 12.62 4.90
C VAL A 3 3.81 11.51 4.18
N PHE A 4 2.49 11.54 4.22
CA PHE A 4 1.64 10.55 3.57
C PHE A 4 1.84 10.52 2.04
N ALA A 5 1.71 11.66 1.37
CA ALA A 5 1.87 11.75 -0.07
C ALA A 5 3.28 11.35 -0.53
N ARG A 6 4.32 11.81 0.18
CA ARG A 6 5.71 11.42 -0.11
C ARG A 6 5.93 9.91 0.00
N THR A 7 5.34 9.29 1.01
CA THR A 7 5.45 7.83 1.20
C THR A 7 4.80 7.06 0.06
N ILE A 8 3.60 7.47 -0.37
CA ILE A 8 2.90 6.84 -1.50
C ILE A 8 3.69 7.01 -2.80
N ILE A 9 4.13 8.22 -3.11
CA ILE A 9 4.90 8.49 -4.33
C ILE A 9 6.17 7.64 -4.36
N ARG A 10 6.89 7.61 -3.25
CA ARG A 10 8.12 6.83 -3.11
C ARG A 10 7.90 5.33 -3.31
N TYR A 11 6.88 4.78 -2.65
CA TYR A 11 6.46 3.40 -2.85
C TYR A 11 6.15 3.10 -4.32
N SER A 12 5.34 3.94 -4.93
CA SER A 12 4.88 3.74 -6.30
C SER A 12 6.03 3.80 -7.30
N LEU A 13 6.96 4.73 -7.12
CA LEU A 13 8.16 4.82 -7.95
C LEU A 13 9.05 3.59 -7.81
N LYS A 14 9.21 3.09 -6.58
CA LYS A 14 9.93 1.84 -6.31
C LYS A 14 9.30 0.65 -7.03
N ARG A 15 7.97 0.56 -7.03
CA ARG A 15 7.23 -0.50 -7.73
C ARG A 15 7.43 -0.46 -9.24
N ILE A 16 7.52 0.73 -9.82
CA ILE A 16 7.65 0.91 -11.27
C ILE A 16 9.10 0.71 -11.73
N TYR A 17 10.05 1.32 -11.03
CA TYR A 17 11.45 1.43 -11.47
C TYR A 17 12.42 0.53 -10.70
N GLY A 18 11.95 -0.16 -9.64
CA GLY A 18 12.79 -1.01 -8.79
C GLY A 18 13.48 -0.25 -7.66
N ASP A 19 14.16 -1.02 -6.79
CA ASP A 19 14.86 -0.49 -5.64
C ASP A 19 16.17 0.21 -6.01
N THR A 20 16.39 1.37 -5.41
CA THR A 20 17.72 1.97 -5.35
C THR A 20 18.38 1.62 -4.01
N GLU A 21 19.70 1.66 -3.96
CA GLU A 21 20.47 1.37 -2.74
C GLU A 21 20.10 2.28 -1.56
N LYS A 22 19.63 3.49 -1.87
CA LYS A 22 19.15 4.49 -0.92
C LYS A 22 17.83 4.09 -0.27
N ASP A 23 16.98 3.37 -0.98
CA ASP A 23 15.64 2.97 -0.54
C ASP A 23 15.68 1.79 0.44
N ARG A 24 16.72 0.97 0.38
CA ARG A 24 16.91 -0.17 1.28
C ARG A 24 17.14 0.23 2.75
N LYS A 25 17.66 1.44 2.98
CA LYS A 25 17.96 1.95 4.33
C LYS A 25 16.78 2.61 5.01
N ALA A 26 15.73 2.95 4.29
CA ALA A 26 14.54 3.63 4.83
C ALA A 26 13.40 2.61 5.00
N SER A 27 13.51 1.79 6.04
CA SER A 27 12.51 0.78 6.37
C SER A 27 11.34 1.34 7.20
N ILE A 28 11.45 2.58 7.70
CA ILE A 28 10.40 3.20 8.51
C ILE A 28 9.43 3.92 7.57
N VAL A 29 8.19 3.49 7.56
CA VAL A 29 7.12 4.07 6.74
C VAL A 29 6.62 5.37 7.35
N PHE A 30 6.30 5.34 8.63
CA PHE A 30 5.84 6.50 9.40
C PHE A 30 6.54 6.52 10.75
N GLU A 31 6.83 7.73 11.24
CA GLU A 31 7.33 7.91 12.60
C GLU A 31 6.24 7.59 13.63
N ASP A 32 6.63 7.08 14.80
CA ASP A 32 5.71 6.71 15.89
C ASP A 32 4.83 7.89 16.32
N ASP A 33 5.38 9.09 16.36
CA ASP A 33 4.64 10.32 16.70
C ASP A 33 3.51 10.59 15.70
N PHE A 34 3.75 10.35 14.41
CA PHE A 34 2.74 10.50 13.37
C PHE A 34 1.61 9.49 13.53
N ILE A 35 1.96 8.23 13.81
CA ILE A 35 0.98 7.15 14.06
C ILE A 35 0.15 7.48 15.30
N TYR A 36 0.78 7.90 16.38
CA TYR A 36 0.08 8.24 17.61
C TYR A 36 -0.87 9.43 17.43
N ALA A 37 -0.42 10.49 16.75
CA ALA A 37 -1.23 11.68 16.47
C ALA A 37 -2.47 11.37 15.62
N ASN A 38 -2.42 10.33 14.79
CA ASN A 38 -3.49 9.92 13.88
C ASN A 38 -4.07 8.53 14.23
N ARG A 39 -4.00 8.12 15.49
CA ARG A 39 -4.35 6.76 15.95
C ARG A 39 -5.78 6.31 15.71
N ASP A 40 -6.69 7.24 15.44
CA ASP A 40 -8.06 6.89 15.08
C ASP A 40 -8.17 6.39 13.64
N ASP A 41 -7.25 6.80 12.78
CA ASP A 41 -7.24 6.51 11.34
C ASP A 41 -6.07 5.60 10.93
N LEU A 42 -5.00 5.54 11.73
CA LEU A 42 -3.84 4.70 11.52
C LEU A 42 -3.70 3.70 12.67
N ARG A 43 -3.59 2.42 12.33
CA ARG A 43 -3.46 1.36 13.33
C ARG A 43 -2.29 0.46 12.99
N SER A 44 -1.33 0.37 13.91
CA SER A 44 -0.27 -0.65 13.86
C SER A 44 -0.85 -2.00 14.27
N MET A 45 -0.46 -3.05 13.55
CA MET A 45 -0.91 -4.40 13.82
C MET A 45 0.20 -5.42 13.50
N GLU A 46 0.31 -6.42 14.36
CA GLU A 46 1.16 -7.58 14.10
C GLU A 46 0.29 -8.70 13.54
N VAL A 47 0.73 -9.31 12.45
CA VAL A 47 -0.03 -10.36 11.76
C VAL A 47 0.84 -11.59 11.54
N PRO A 48 0.30 -12.79 11.84
CA PRO A 48 1.05 -14.03 11.67
C PRO A 48 1.16 -14.44 10.20
N PRO A 49 2.13 -15.32 9.86
CA PRO A 49 2.20 -15.94 8.54
C PRO A 49 0.89 -16.66 8.21
N GLU A 50 0.60 -16.75 6.91
CA GLU A 50 -0.58 -17.43 6.34
C GLU A 50 -1.92 -16.73 6.60
N LEU A 51 -1.94 -15.60 7.33
CA LEU A 51 -3.16 -14.82 7.50
C LEU A 51 -3.57 -14.20 6.16
N VAL A 52 -4.80 -14.47 5.75
CA VAL A 52 -5.43 -13.81 4.60
C VAL A 52 -5.98 -12.46 5.07
N LEU A 53 -5.37 -11.38 4.60
CA LEU A 53 -5.80 -10.02 4.96
C LEU A 53 -7.09 -9.66 4.23
N PHE A 54 -7.16 -9.95 2.94
CA PHE A 54 -8.37 -9.84 2.13
C PHE A 54 -8.25 -10.68 0.85
N LYS A 55 -9.39 -10.97 0.27
CA LYS A 55 -9.50 -11.67 -1.02
C LYS A 55 -9.90 -10.69 -2.13
N ALA A 56 -9.56 -11.02 -3.37
CA ALA A 56 -10.08 -10.30 -4.52
C ALA A 56 -11.61 -10.25 -4.49
N GLY A 57 -12.20 -9.11 -4.82
CA GLY A 57 -13.64 -8.89 -4.76
C GLY A 57 -14.19 -8.46 -3.40
N ALA A 58 -13.41 -8.57 -2.32
CA ALA A 58 -13.81 -8.08 -1.01
C ALA A 58 -13.95 -6.55 -0.98
N GLU A 59 -14.69 -6.04 0.00
CA GLU A 59 -14.83 -4.60 0.20
C GLU A 59 -13.47 -3.96 0.50
N ALA A 60 -13.16 -2.87 -0.21
CA ALA A 60 -11.93 -2.13 -0.06
C ALA A 60 -12.17 -0.83 0.74
N ASP A 61 -11.79 -0.84 2.00
CA ASP A 61 -11.98 0.28 2.94
C ASP A 61 -10.67 0.82 3.52
N LYS A 62 -9.56 0.10 3.36
CA LYS A 62 -8.25 0.43 3.95
C LYS A 62 -7.13 0.19 2.97
N MET A 63 -6.02 0.90 3.21
CA MET A 63 -4.73 0.56 2.63
C MET A 63 -3.74 0.21 3.75
N TYR A 64 -2.63 -0.40 3.40
CA TYR A 64 -1.66 -0.91 4.36
C TYR A 64 -0.25 -0.56 3.95
N PHE A 65 0.57 -0.20 4.94
CA PHE A 65 2.03 -0.08 4.81
C PHE A 65 2.71 -1.20 5.59
N ILE A 66 3.76 -1.76 5.01
CA ILE A 66 4.54 -2.82 5.64
C ILE A 66 5.73 -2.19 6.35
N GLU A 67 5.78 -2.33 7.68
CA GLU A 67 6.94 -1.92 8.47
C GLU A 67 7.98 -3.04 8.54
N LYS A 68 7.51 -4.28 8.70
CA LYS A 68 8.35 -5.49 8.74
C LYS A 68 7.59 -6.66 8.13
N GLY A 69 8.33 -7.66 7.67
CA GLY A 69 7.75 -8.89 7.14
C GLY A 69 7.53 -8.86 5.64
N GLU A 70 6.68 -9.75 5.18
CA GLU A 70 6.43 -9.95 3.76
C GLU A 70 4.96 -10.31 3.51
N VAL A 71 4.37 -9.68 2.49
CA VAL A 71 2.99 -9.91 2.06
C VAL A 71 2.98 -10.28 0.58
N ALA A 72 2.29 -11.36 0.25
CA ALA A 72 2.08 -11.79 -1.13
C ALA A 72 0.76 -11.22 -1.65
N ILE A 73 0.81 -10.69 -2.86
CA ILE A 73 -0.36 -10.21 -3.61
C ILE A 73 -0.65 -11.21 -4.70
N ASN A 74 -1.89 -11.70 -4.75
CA ASN A 74 -2.35 -12.71 -5.69
C ASN A 74 -3.54 -12.20 -6.51
N SER A 75 -3.62 -12.68 -7.76
CA SER A 75 -4.78 -12.41 -8.61
C SER A 75 -6.04 -13.12 -8.11
N GLU A 76 -7.18 -12.81 -8.72
CA GLU A 76 -8.45 -13.48 -8.46
C GLU A 76 -8.37 -15.00 -8.67
N GLN A 77 -7.54 -15.46 -9.62
CA GLN A 77 -7.27 -16.87 -9.87
C GLN A 77 -6.15 -17.43 -8.99
N ASN A 78 -5.80 -16.74 -7.92
CA ASN A 78 -4.78 -17.13 -6.95
C ASN A 78 -3.36 -17.25 -7.54
N ARG A 79 -3.07 -16.49 -8.60
CA ARG A 79 -1.73 -16.43 -9.19
C ARG A 79 -0.90 -15.35 -8.51
N PRO A 80 0.38 -15.61 -8.22
CA PRO A 80 1.25 -14.59 -7.62
C PRO A 80 1.42 -13.39 -8.56
N ILE A 81 1.12 -12.19 -8.05
CA ILE A 81 1.35 -10.93 -8.74
C ILE A 81 2.63 -10.28 -8.23
N ALA A 82 2.81 -10.23 -6.91
CA ALA A 82 3.92 -9.56 -6.28
C ALA A 82 4.18 -10.10 -4.88
N LYS A 83 5.42 -9.94 -4.41
CA LYS A 83 5.81 -10.05 -3.00
C LYS A 83 6.29 -8.69 -2.53
N LEU A 84 5.69 -8.21 -1.47
CA LEU A 84 5.94 -6.88 -0.92
C LEU A 84 6.62 -7.02 0.44
N GLY A 85 7.63 -6.20 0.67
CA GLY A 85 8.39 -6.18 1.91
C GLY A 85 8.33 -4.83 2.62
N ALA A 86 9.19 -4.65 3.61
CA ALA A 86 9.27 -3.44 4.40
C ALA A 86 9.42 -2.18 3.54
N GLY A 87 8.69 -1.13 3.87
CA GLY A 87 8.66 0.13 3.16
C GLY A 87 7.71 0.17 1.95
N GLU A 88 7.01 -0.92 1.66
CA GLU A 88 6.04 -1.00 0.57
C GLU A 88 4.61 -0.91 1.10
N CYS A 89 3.67 -0.59 0.21
CA CYS A 89 2.25 -0.54 0.56
C CYS A 89 1.39 -1.35 -0.40
N PHE A 90 0.19 -1.65 0.01
CA PHE A 90 -0.80 -2.34 -0.81
C PHE A 90 -2.22 -1.90 -0.42
N GLY A 91 -3.20 -2.24 -1.26
CA GLY A 91 -4.58 -1.79 -1.07
C GLY A 91 -4.79 -0.33 -1.47
N GLU A 92 -3.84 0.26 -2.18
CA GLU A 92 -3.82 1.67 -2.61
C GLU A 92 -4.91 2.03 -3.62
N ALA A 93 -5.55 1.06 -4.26
CA ALA A 93 -6.67 1.30 -5.17
C ALA A 93 -7.85 2.02 -4.48
N VAL A 94 -7.94 1.95 -3.16
CA VAL A 94 -8.91 2.71 -2.38
C VAL A 94 -8.78 4.23 -2.59
N LEU A 95 -7.57 4.72 -2.89
CA LEU A 95 -7.32 6.14 -3.22
C LEU A 95 -7.87 6.53 -4.57
N LEU A 96 -8.05 5.57 -5.48
CA LEU A 96 -8.64 5.77 -6.81
C LEU A 96 -10.17 5.66 -6.79
N GLY A 97 -10.78 5.48 -5.60
CA GLY A 97 -12.22 5.33 -5.46
C GLY A 97 -12.73 3.90 -5.69
N GLU A 98 -11.84 2.93 -5.81
CA GLU A 98 -12.23 1.53 -5.94
C GLU A 98 -12.86 1.03 -4.64
N SER A 99 -14.04 0.41 -4.75
CA SER A 99 -14.78 -0.12 -3.60
C SER A 99 -14.58 -1.62 -3.38
N ALA A 100 -13.97 -2.31 -4.35
CA ALA A 100 -13.68 -3.73 -4.27
C ALA A 100 -12.18 -3.99 -4.47
N ARG A 101 -11.65 -4.99 -3.76
CA ARG A 101 -10.27 -5.44 -3.91
C ARG A 101 -10.06 -6.04 -5.29
N THR A 102 -9.05 -5.56 -6.00
CA THR A 102 -8.68 -6.08 -7.34
C THR A 102 -7.77 -7.30 -7.25
N ALA A 103 -7.18 -7.55 -6.09
CA ALA A 103 -6.30 -8.67 -5.81
C ALA A 103 -6.45 -9.12 -4.37
N GLY A 104 -5.95 -10.30 -4.04
CA GLY A 104 -5.87 -10.80 -2.68
C GLY A 104 -4.52 -10.48 -2.03
N ALA A 105 -4.48 -10.44 -0.70
CA ALA A 105 -3.27 -10.26 0.07
C ALA A 105 -3.18 -11.30 1.20
N ILE A 106 -2.05 -11.99 1.26
CA ILE A 106 -1.76 -12.99 2.30
C ILE A 106 -0.38 -12.73 2.91
N VAL A 107 -0.28 -12.87 4.21
CA VAL A 107 0.99 -12.69 4.94
C VAL A 107 1.90 -13.90 4.67
N GLU A 108 3.07 -13.68 4.09
CA GLU A 108 4.09 -14.71 3.84
C GLU A 108 5.02 -14.90 5.04
N ARG A 109 5.46 -13.81 5.64
CA ARG A 109 6.26 -13.79 6.86
C ARG A 109 5.58 -12.92 7.89
N GLU A 110 5.67 -13.30 9.16
CA GLU A 110 5.18 -12.47 10.26
C GLU A 110 5.49 -10.99 10.00
N ALA A 111 4.44 -10.19 9.98
CA ALA A 111 4.52 -8.82 9.52
C ALA A 111 4.00 -7.83 10.55
N GLU A 112 4.62 -6.66 10.56
CA GLU A 112 4.10 -5.47 11.22
C GLU A 112 3.56 -4.53 10.14
N LEU A 113 2.26 -4.24 10.21
CA LEU A 113 1.55 -3.42 9.23
C LEU A 113 1.00 -2.17 9.89
N VAL A 114 0.90 -1.09 9.12
CA VAL A 114 0.10 0.07 9.47
C VAL A 114 -1.12 0.07 8.57
N ALA A 115 -2.29 -0.15 9.15
CA ALA A 115 -3.57 -0.03 8.45
C ALA A 115 -4.03 1.42 8.46
N ILE A 116 -4.42 1.93 7.31
CA ILE A 116 -4.86 3.31 7.13
C ILE A 116 -6.27 3.31 6.58
N ASP A 117 -7.17 4.03 7.27
CA ASP A 117 -8.53 4.22 6.80
C ASP A 117 -8.55 4.92 5.43
N GLY A 118 -9.35 4.39 4.50
CA GLY A 118 -9.39 4.89 3.12
C GLY A 118 -9.92 6.33 3.02
N GLU A 119 -10.85 6.72 3.86
CA GLU A 119 -11.35 8.10 3.89
C GLU A 119 -10.29 9.07 4.40
N PHE A 120 -9.56 8.68 5.44
CA PHE A 120 -8.43 9.45 5.92
C PHE A 120 -7.38 9.63 4.83
N ALA A 121 -7.01 8.54 4.15
CA ALA A 121 -6.04 8.57 3.07
C ALA A 121 -6.47 9.49 1.91
N ARG A 122 -7.74 9.44 1.52
CA ARG A 122 -8.27 10.33 0.48
C ARG A 122 -8.28 11.79 0.92
N ARG A 123 -8.63 12.07 2.18
CA ARG A 123 -8.61 13.44 2.73
C ARG A 123 -7.20 14.01 2.77
N GLU A 124 -6.22 13.22 3.22
CA GLU A 124 -4.82 13.64 3.25
C GLU A 124 -4.30 13.95 1.83
N LEU A 125 -4.65 13.12 0.85
CA LEU A 125 -4.30 13.37 -0.54
C LEU A 125 -4.98 14.64 -1.08
N ALA A 126 -6.25 14.87 -0.73
CA ALA A 126 -7.01 16.04 -1.18
C ALA A 126 -6.46 17.38 -0.63
N LEU A 127 -5.72 17.35 0.49
CA LEU A 127 -5.07 18.52 1.06
C LEU A 127 -3.78 18.91 0.32
N GLU A 128 -3.27 18.04 -0.54
CA GLU A 128 -2.06 18.30 -1.29
C GLU A 128 -2.28 19.28 -2.44
N HIS A 129 -1.18 19.90 -2.90
CA HIS A 129 -1.21 20.73 -4.08
C HIS A 129 -1.77 19.93 -5.28
N PRO A 130 -2.60 20.51 -6.17
CA PRO A 130 -3.21 19.78 -7.30
C PRO A 130 -2.22 19.00 -8.16
N ILE A 131 -1.02 19.52 -8.38
CA ILE A 131 0.03 18.80 -9.12
C ILE A 131 0.46 17.54 -8.39
N THR A 132 0.65 17.63 -7.07
CA THR A 132 1.02 16.46 -6.23
C THR A 132 -0.09 15.41 -6.25
N GLN A 133 -1.35 15.82 -6.17
CA GLN A 133 -2.49 14.90 -6.29
C GLN A 133 -2.48 14.19 -7.64
N LEU A 134 -2.32 14.93 -8.73
CA LEU A 134 -2.30 14.36 -10.08
C LEU A 134 -1.16 13.35 -10.25
N VAL A 135 0.05 13.70 -9.84
CA VAL A 135 1.23 12.80 -9.94
C VAL A 135 0.98 11.53 -9.13
N THR A 136 0.50 11.65 -7.90
CA THR A 136 0.20 10.49 -7.03
C THR A 136 -0.82 9.56 -7.68
N LEU A 137 -1.93 10.09 -8.19
CA LEU A 137 -2.98 9.29 -8.81
C LEU A 137 -2.52 8.62 -10.10
N LEU A 138 -1.73 9.32 -10.93
CA LEU A 138 -1.17 8.76 -12.17
C LEU A 138 -0.22 7.60 -11.89
N VAL A 139 0.65 7.75 -10.88
CA VAL A 139 1.60 6.72 -10.49
C VAL A 139 0.89 5.49 -9.91
N LEU A 140 -0.13 5.69 -9.06
CA LEU A 140 -0.95 4.60 -8.53
C LEU A 140 -1.70 3.85 -9.64
N ARG A 141 -2.25 4.56 -10.61
CA ARG A 141 -2.92 3.94 -11.76
C ARG A 141 -1.96 3.09 -12.58
N GLN A 142 -0.72 3.53 -12.74
CA GLN A 142 0.31 2.77 -13.44
C GLN A 142 0.68 1.48 -12.67
N VAL A 143 0.77 1.53 -11.36
CA VAL A 143 0.96 0.33 -10.51
C VAL A 143 -0.19 -0.66 -10.71
N GLY A 144 -1.43 -0.18 -10.73
CA GLY A 144 -2.62 -1.01 -10.99
C GLY A 144 -2.56 -1.74 -12.32
N LEU A 145 -2.15 -1.04 -13.38
CA LEU A 145 -1.97 -1.65 -14.72
C LEU A 145 -0.87 -2.72 -14.72
N LEU A 146 0.25 -2.46 -14.05
CA LEU A 146 1.33 -3.46 -13.94
C LEU A 146 0.85 -4.71 -13.20
N ASN A 147 0.08 -4.56 -12.13
CA ASN A 147 -0.48 -5.68 -11.39
C ASN A 147 -1.45 -6.50 -12.25
N GLN A 148 -2.30 -5.85 -13.03
CA GLN A 148 -3.21 -6.54 -13.98
C GLN A 148 -2.43 -7.33 -15.02
N LEU A 149 -1.39 -6.75 -15.62
CA LEU A 149 -0.56 -7.43 -16.63
C LEU A 149 0.16 -8.64 -16.05
N ARG A 150 0.67 -8.55 -14.83
CA ARG A 150 1.30 -9.68 -14.12
C ARG A 150 0.30 -10.77 -13.75
N GLY A 151 -0.91 -10.40 -13.38
CA GLY A 151 -1.98 -11.33 -13.05
C GLY A 151 -2.48 -12.14 -14.25
N LEU A 152 -2.25 -11.68 -15.48
CA LEU A 152 -2.60 -12.37 -16.72
C LEU A 152 -1.56 -13.40 -17.17
N ARG A 153 -0.39 -13.36 -16.58
CA ARG A 153 0.69 -14.36 -16.88
C ARG A 153 0.50 -15.58 -15.98
#